data_64e72504d3d9c4cc8140f4e88cd123c1
#
_entry.id   64e72504d3d9c4cc8140f4e88cd123c1
#
_cell.length_a   1.000
_cell.length_b   1.000
_cell.length_c   1.000
_cell.angle_alpha   90.00
_cell.angle_beta   90.00
_cell.angle_gamma   90.00
#
_symmetry.space_group_name_H-M   'P 1'
#
loop_
_entity.id
_entity.type
_entity.pdbx_description
1 polymer ?
#
loop_
_entity_poly.entity_id
_entity_poly.type
_entity_poly.pdbx_seq_one_letter_code
_entity_poly.pdbx_strand_id
1 'polypeptide(L)'
;MGKIKTALELAMEEMDNIEVDYDKINQDKMKKEGKKLAGKYFQEDFEIEDLKKDLDGYKEKDRKLVVSSLKETVLMNISLPVDNTFELRFSRCALILSVLAKNDENVNKIMQQIIGLCNQYSTSVDSLLESLKDKYSEVAQSRGINLEEDKDFLNLYQENLKQLKTQYQEALDKGKESLRKILFK
;
A
#
# COMPACT_ATOMS: atom_id res chain seq x y z
N MET A 1 -59.31 -15.60 -3.73
CA MET A 1 -58.94 -14.26 -3.22
C MET A 1 -57.53 -14.38 -2.63
N GLY A 2 -56.51 -13.84 -3.31
CA GLY A 2 -55.15 -13.80 -2.76
C GLY A 2 -55.10 -12.82 -1.59
N LYS A 3 -54.56 -13.24 -0.43
CA LYS A 3 -54.31 -12.35 0.69
C LYS A 3 -53.26 -11.32 0.27
N ILE A 4 -53.56 -10.06 0.36
CA ILE A 4 -52.58 -8.99 0.19
C ILE A 4 -51.68 -9.04 1.42
N LYS A 5 -50.38 -9.41 1.22
CA LYS A 5 -49.39 -9.41 2.30
C LYS A 5 -49.09 -7.97 2.69
N THR A 6 -48.93 -7.73 3.98
CA THR A 6 -48.46 -6.45 4.48
C THR A 6 -46.97 -6.23 4.15
N ALA A 7 -46.52 -4.99 4.12
CA ALA A 7 -45.12 -4.66 3.92
C ALA A 7 -44.17 -5.33 4.95
N LEU A 8 -44.69 -5.55 6.17
CA LEU A 8 -43.97 -6.26 7.22
C LEU A 8 -43.83 -7.77 6.91
N GLU A 9 -44.90 -8.42 6.41
CA GLU A 9 -44.88 -9.83 6.02
C GLU A 9 -43.93 -10.07 4.84
N LEU A 10 -43.90 -9.16 3.86
CA LEU A 10 -42.94 -9.21 2.74
C LEU A 10 -41.51 -9.04 3.23
N ALA A 11 -41.27 -8.09 4.13
CA ALA A 11 -39.93 -7.89 4.71
C ALA A 11 -39.45 -9.10 5.56
N MET A 12 -40.35 -9.75 6.28
CA MET A 12 -40.03 -10.97 7.04
C MET A 12 -39.74 -12.16 6.11
N GLU A 13 -40.51 -12.33 5.00
CA GLU A 13 -40.21 -13.34 4.00
C GLU A 13 -38.87 -13.08 3.27
N GLU A 14 -38.52 -11.84 2.99
CA GLU A 14 -37.22 -11.48 2.44
C GLU A 14 -36.09 -11.78 3.44
N MET A 15 -36.30 -11.53 4.73
CA MET A 15 -35.31 -11.87 5.78
C MET A 15 -35.15 -13.38 5.95
N ASP A 16 -36.23 -14.16 5.89
CA ASP A 16 -36.17 -15.64 5.97
C ASP A 16 -35.50 -16.27 4.74
N ASN A 17 -35.50 -15.60 3.60
CA ASN A 17 -34.84 -16.03 2.36
C ASN A 17 -33.36 -15.55 2.26
N ILE A 18 -32.84 -14.76 3.21
CA ILE A 18 -31.42 -14.40 3.25
C ILE A 18 -30.63 -15.60 3.77
N GLU A 19 -30.10 -16.39 2.87
CA GLU A 19 -29.06 -17.37 3.21
C GLU A 19 -27.83 -16.64 3.71
N VAL A 20 -27.61 -16.69 5.01
CA VAL A 20 -26.41 -16.09 5.64
C VAL A 20 -25.21 -16.98 5.27
N ASP A 21 -24.36 -16.47 4.38
CA ASP A 21 -23.13 -17.14 3.99
C ASP A 21 -22.08 -16.98 5.14
N TYR A 22 -22.14 -17.89 6.09
CA TYR A 22 -21.21 -17.93 7.23
C TYR A 22 -19.74 -18.06 6.80
N ASP A 23 -19.47 -18.76 5.68
CA ASP A 23 -18.10 -18.89 5.15
C ASP A 23 -17.58 -17.54 4.67
N LYS A 24 -18.40 -16.74 3.98
CA LYS A 24 -18.06 -15.41 3.53
C LYS A 24 -17.83 -14.45 4.70
N ILE A 25 -18.71 -14.51 5.72
CA ILE A 25 -18.58 -13.71 6.94
C ILE A 25 -17.25 -14.05 7.65
N ASN A 26 -16.93 -15.34 7.77
CA ASN A 26 -15.67 -15.75 8.38
C ASN A 26 -14.46 -15.31 7.54
N GLN A 27 -14.52 -15.43 6.21
CA GLN A 27 -13.46 -14.93 5.34
C GLN A 27 -13.21 -13.43 5.53
N ASP A 28 -14.26 -12.61 5.57
CA ASP A 28 -14.15 -11.18 5.77
C ASP A 28 -13.61 -10.81 7.16
N LYS A 29 -14.00 -11.59 8.18
CA LYS A 29 -13.42 -11.47 9.53
C LYS A 29 -11.92 -11.75 9.51
N MET A 30 -11.48 -12.84 8.90
CA MET A 30 -10.06 -13.21 8.83
C MET A 30 -9.25 -12.21 8.00
N LYS A 31 -9.81 -11.66 6.92
CA LYS A 31 -9.18 -10.56 6.18
C LYS A 31 -9.01 -9.31 7.03
N LYS A 32 -9.98 -8.97 7.87
CA LYS A 32 -9.87 -7.85 8.82
C LYS A 32 -8.77 -8.10 9.86
N GLU A 33 -8.66 -9.32 10.39
CA GLU A 33 -7.59 -9.69 11.32
C GLU A 33 -6.20 -9.55 10.67
N GLY A 34 -6.01 -9.99 9.42
CA GLY A 34 -4.76 -9.78 8.69
C GLY A 34 -4.38 -8.31 8.54
N LYS A 35 -5.36 -7.43 8.25
CA LYS A 35 -5.14 -5.97 8.21
C LYS A 35 -4.77 -5.39 9.58
N LYS A 36 -5.39 -5.87 10.67
CA LYS A 36 -5.06 -5.44 12.03
C LYS A 36 -3.64 -5.83 12.41
N LEU A 37 -3.23 -7.07 12.08
CA LEU A 37 -1.85 -7.51 12.30
C LEU A 37 -0.86 -6.65 11.51
N ALA A 38 -1.15 -6.30 10.25
CA ALA A 38 -0.31 -5.37 9.52
C ALA A 38 -0.17 -4.03 10.27
N GLY A 39 -1.28 -3.43 10.68
CA GLY A 39 -1.27 -2.18 11.45
C GLY A 39 -0.50 -2.28 12.75
N LYS A 40 -0.60 -3.42 13.47
CA LYS A 40 0.17 -3.70 14.69
C LYS A 40 1.68 -3.69 14.40
N TYR A 41 2.12 -4.47 13.42
CA TYR A 41 3.55 -4.67 13.14
C TYR A 41 4.20 -3.56 12.30
N PHE A 42 3.44 -2.58 11.83
CA PHE A 42 4.00 -1.33 11.32
C PHE A 42 4.45 -0.38 12.44
N GLN A 43 3.97 -0.57 13.67
CA GLN A 43 4.39 0.22 14.82
C GLN A 43 5.75 -0.30 15.35
N GLU A 44 6.60 0.60 15.82
CA GLU A 44 7.94 0.25 16.31
C GLU A 44 7.92 -0.50 17.65
N ASP A 45 6.85 -0.34 18.41
CA ASP A 45 6.67 -0.95 19.74
C ASP A 45 6.48 -2.47 19.69
N PHE A 46 6.34 -3.07 18.49
CA PHE A 46 6.11 -4.50 18.33
C PHE A 46 7.30 -5.20 17.69
N GLU A 47 7.77 -6.27 18.34
CA GLU A 47 8.83 -7.11 17.83
C GLU A 47 8.33 -8.06 16.74
N ILE A 48 9.08 -8.13 15.63
CA ILE A 48 8.69 -8.96 14.46
C ILE A 48 8.66 -10.45 14.79
N GLU A 49 9.46 -10.90 15.77
CA GLU A 49 9.49 -12.28 16.25
C GLU A 49 8.14 -12.72 16.82
N ASP A 50 7.37 -11.81 17.38
CA ASP A 50 6.04 -12.11 17.93
C ASP A 50 4.99 -12.32 16.82
N LEU A 51 5.23 -11.85 15.59
CA LEU A 51 4.35 -12.10 14.45
C LEU A 51 4.09 -13.60 14.23
N LYS A 52 5.12 -14.43 14.40
CA LYS A 52 4.98 -15.90 14.26
C LYS A 52 4.03 -16.46 15.33
N LYS A 53 4.19 -16.03 16.58
CA LYS A 53 3.35 -16.44 17.70
C LYS A 53 1.89 -16.02 17.47
N ASP A 54 1.67 -14.78 17.05
CA ASP A 54 0.34 -14.27 16.73
C ASP A 54 -0.33 -15.09 15.61
N LEU A 55 0.43 -15.46 14.58
CA LEU A 55 -0.07 -16.30 13.49
C LEU A 55 -0.33 -17.74 13.89
N ASP A 56 0.42 -18.29 14.82
CA ASP A 56 0.25 -19.66 15.35
C ASP A 56 -1.03 -19.79 16.19
N GLY A 57 -1.61 -18.69 16.68
CA GLY A 57 -2.89 -18.66 17.37
C GLY A 57 -4.10 -18.94 16.48
N TYR A 58 -3.97 -18.93 15.16
CA TYR A 58 -5.07 -19.19 14.23
C TYR A 58 -5.11 -20.66 13.80
N LYS A 59 -6.34 -21.19 13.59
CA LYS A 59 -6.53 -22.50 12.95
C LYS A 59 -6.00 -22.47 11.51
N GLU A 60 -5.57 -23.59 10.98
CA GLU A 60 -4.89 -23.66 9.68
C GLU A 60 -5.67 -22.98 8.52
N LYS A 61 -7.00 -23.23 8.42
CA LYS A 61 -7.87 -22.59 7.41
C LYS A 61 -7.89 -21.08 7.56
N ASP A 62 -8.08 -20.58 8.77
CA ASP A 62 -8.17 -19.16 9.10
C ASP A 62 -6.81 -18.48 8.94
N ARG A 63 -5.74 -19.13 9.37
CA ARG A 63 -4.36 -18.66 9.24
C ARG A 63 -4.00 -18.34 7.77
N LYS A 64 -4.40 -19.18 6.82
CA LYS A 64 -4.16 -18.93 5.40
C LYS A 64 -4.81 -17.62 4.94
N LEU A 65 -6.03 -17.35 5.37
CA LEU A 65 -6.75 -16.11 5.06
C LEU A 65 -6.10 -14.88 5.72
N VAL A 66 -5.74 -15.00 6.99
CA VAL A 66 -5.06 -13.93 7.74
C VAL A 66 -3.71 -13.59 7.10
N VAL A 67 -2.88 -14.60 6.81
CA VAL A 67 -1.57 -14.42 6.17
C VAL A 67 -1.71 -13.80 4.77
N SER A 68 -2.67 -14.27 3.97
CA SER A 68 -2.93 -13.70 2.64
C SER A 68 -3.29 -12.21 2.73
N SER A 69 -4.21 -11.86 3.64
CA SER A 69 -4.62 -10.47 3.84
C SER A 69 -3.48 -9.60 4.41
N LEU A 70 -2.67 -10.15 5.31
CA LEU A 70 -1.49 -9.47 5.84
C LEU A 70 -0.48 -9.16 4.71
N LYS A 71 -0.14 -10.16 3.87
CA LYS A 71 0.75 -9.98 2.72
C LYS A 71 0.25 -8.88 1.78
N GLU A 72 -1.04 -8.92 1.40
CA GLU A 72 -1.63 -7.89 0.54
C GLU A 72 -1.58 -6.50 1.18
N THR A 73 -1.88 -6.40 2.48
CA THR A 73 -1.84 -5.12 3.19
C THR A 73 -0.42 -4.55 3.23
N VAL A 74 0.59 -5.39 3.46
CA VAL A 74 2.00 -4.95 3.45
C VAL A 74 2.40 -4.48 2.05
N LEU A 75 2.05 -5.23 0.99
CA LEU A 75 2.33 -4.83 -0.39
C LEU A 75 1.64 -3.52 -0.79
N MET A 76 0.43 -3.25 -0.27
CA MET A 76 -0.26 -1.97 -0.50
C MET A 76 0.47 -0.78 0.14
N ASN A 77 1.16 -1.00 1.25
CA ASN A 77 1.94 0.05 1.94
C ASN A 77 3.28 0.38 1.25
N ILE A 78 3.68 -0.40 0.25
CA ILE A 78 4.83 -0.09 -0.61
C ILE A 78 4.33 0.82 -1.74
N SER A 79 4.65 2.11 -1.67
CA SER A 79 4.25 3.14 -2.64
C SER A 79 5.39 4.12 -2.86
N LEU A 80 5.39 4.86 -3.96
CA LEU A 80 6.37 5.93 -4.14
C LEU A 80 6.34 6.90 -2.94
N PRO A 81 7.49 7.36 -2.46
CA PRO A 81 7.57 8.23 -1.30
C PRO A 81 6.89 9.58 -1.54
N VAL A 82 6.23 10.07 -0.51
CA VAL A 82 5.66 11.43 -0.46
C VAL A 82 6.53 12.31 0.46
N ASP A 83 7.27 11.66 1.36
CA ASP A 83 8.15 12.30 2.35
C ASP A 83 9.39 11.42 2.60
N ASN A 84 10.31 11.91 3.40
CA ASN A 84 11.57 11.24 3.72
C ASN A 84 11.45 10.14 4.80
N THR A 85 10.23 9.84 5.29
CA THR A 85 10.00 8.83 6.34
C THR A 85 9.73 7.42 5.78
N PHE A 86 9.70 7.28 4.46
CA PHE A 86 9.35 6.01 3.80
C PHE A 86 10.33 4.87 4.09
N GLU A 87 11.61 5.15 4.37
CA GLU A 87 12.62 4.12 4.61
C GLU A 87 12.29 3.28 5.84
N LEU A 88 11.83 3.90 6.93
CA LEU A 88 11.41 3.21 8.13
C LEU A 88 10.22 2.29 7.84
N ARG A 89 9.21 2.81 7.15
CA ARG A 89 8.05 2.03 6.73
C ARG A 89 8.43 0.84 5.85
N PHE A 90 9.36 1.03 4.90
CA PHE A 90 9.81 -0.04 4.01
C PHE A 90 10.66 -1.07 4.72
N SER A 91 11.47 -0.66 5.69
CA SER A 91 12.20 -1.58 6.56
C SER A 91 11.23 -2.49 7.33
N ARG A 92 10.14 -1.95 7.87
CA ARG A 92 9.07 -2.76 8.49
C ARG A 92 8.38 -3.68 7.48
N CYS A 93 8.05 -3.19 6.28
CA CYS A 93 7.53 -4.05 5.21
C CYS A 93 8.47 -5.23 4.91
N ALA A 94 9.77 -4.96 4.76
CA ALA A 94 10.78 -5.98 4.47
C ALA A 94 10.85 -7.04 5.57
N LEU A 95 10.86 -6.63 6.84
CA LEU A 95 10.87 -7.53 7.99
C LEU A 95 9.63 -8.43 8.03
N ILE A 96 8.44 -7.85 7.89
CA ILE A 96 7.18 -8.61 7.87
C ILE A 96 7.18 -9.61 6.71
N LEU A 97 7.52 -9.16 5.49
CA LEU A 97 7.53 -10.03 4.30
C LEU A 97 8.59 -11.13 4.41
N SER A 98 9.76 -10.86 4.98
CA SER A 98 10.80 -11.86 5.23
C SER A 98 10.30 -12.99 6.12
N VAL A 99 9.62 -12.65 7.23
CA VAL A 99 9.01 -13.66 8.14
C VAL A 99 7.94 -14.47 7.41
N LEU A 100 7.07 -13.81 6.63
CA LEU A 100 5.97 -14.48 5.90
C LEU A 100 6.48 -15.35 4.75
N ALA A 101 7.63 -15.02 4.18
CA ALA A 101 8.31 -15.79 3.13
C ALA A 101 9.32 -16.80 3.69
N LYS A 102 9.33 -17.07 5.01
CA LYS A 102 10.26 -17.98 5.66
C LYS A 102 11.74 -17.63 5.40
N ASN A 103 12.04 -16.33 5.40
CA ASN A 103 13.35 -15.74 5.12
C ASN A 103 13.90 -16.05 3.71
N ASP A 104 13.04 -16.06 2.69
CA ASP A 104 13.48 -16.17 1.30
C ASP A 104 14.35 -14.96 0.93
N GLU A 105 15.61 -15.22 0.57
CA GLU A 105 16.59 -14.17 0.23
C GLU A 105 16.14 -13.30 -0.95
N ASN A 106 15.33 -13.83 -1.87
CA ASN A 106 14.85 -13.06 -3.00
C ASN A 106 13.90 -11.95 -2.58
N VAL A 107 13.10 -12.17 -1.51
CA VAL A 107 12.25 -11.12 -0.93
C VAL A 107 13.10 -9.94 -0.46
N ASN A 108 14.17 -10.22 0.27
CA ASN A 108 15.08 -9.19 0.76
C ASN A 108 15.78 -8.45 -0.39
N LYS A 109 16.25 -9.18 -1.42
CA LYS A 109 16.87 -8.57 -2.62
C LYS A 109 15.91 -7.64 -3.35
N ILE A 110 14.65 -8.07 -3.57
CA ILE A 110 13.66 -7.24 -4.25
C ILE A 110 13.29 -6.02 -3.38
N MET A 111 13.14 -6.18 -2.06
CA MET A 111 12.88 -5.05 -1.16
C MET A 111 14.01 -4.03 -1.18
N GLN A 112 15.28 -4.45 -1.21
CA GLN A 112 16.42 -3.55 -1.37
C GLN A 112 16.39 -2.79 -2.71
N GLN A 113 16.01 -3.46 -3.80
CA GLN A 113 15.84 -2.82 -5.11
C GLN A 113 14.71 -1.79 -5.08
N ILE A 114 13.58 -2.08 -4.41
CA ILE A 114 12.46 -1.15 -4.24
C ILE A 114 12.88 0.07 -3.42
N ILE A 115 13.63 -0.12 -2.32
CA ILE A 115 14.15 0.99 -1.52
C ILE A 115 15.09 1.86 -2.36
N GLY A 116 16.01 1.25 -3.11
CA GLY A 116 16.91 1.97 -4.02
C GLY A 116 16.16 2.76 -5.09
N LEU A 117 15.10 2.17 -5.69
CA LEU A 117 14.22 2.84 -6.65
C LEU A 117 13.53 4.07 -6.03
N CYS A 118 13.03 3.95 -4.81
CA CYS A 118 12.35 5.04 -4.12
C CYS A 118 13.31 6.17 -3.73
N ASN A 119 14.54 5.84 -3.33
CA ASN A 119 15.59 6.83 -3.10
C ASN A 119 15.94 7.59 -4.39
N GLN A 120 16.07 6.88 -5.51
CA GLN A 120 16.28 7.51 -6.82
C GLN A 120 15.12 8.42 -7.22
N TYR A 121 13.87 7.99 -6.95
CA TYR A 121 12.70 8.82 -7.19
C TYR A 121 12.76 10.12 -6.39
N SER A 122 13.02 10.06 -5.08
CA SER A 122 13.14 11.26 -4.24
C SER A 122 14.20 12.22 -4.76
N THR A 123 15.40 11.71 -5.05
CA THR A 123 16.48 12.52 -5.65
C THR A 123 16.08 13.14 -6.99
N SER A 124 15.36 12.38 -7.84
CA SER A 124 14.89 12.89 -9.14
C SER A 124 13.83 13.98 -8.99
N VAL A 125 12.97 13.90 -7.98
CA VAL A 125 11.98 14.96 -7.65
C VAL A 125 12.69 16.24 -7.24
N ASP A 126 13.68 16.15 -6.34
CA ASP A 126 14.46 17.29 -5.88
C ASP A 126 15.22 17.95 -7.05
N SER A 127 15.91 17.14 -7.86
CA SER A 127 16.65 17.61 -9.03
C SER A 127 15.74 18.26 -10.10
N LEU A 128 14.52 17.74 -10.26
CA LEU A 128 13.52 18.33 -11.15
C LEU A 128 13.15 19.74 -10.69
N LEU A 129 12.85 19.89 -9.40
CA LEU A 129 12.48 21.19 -8.82
C LEU A 129 13.62 22.20 -8.95
N GLU A 130 14.86 21.83 -8.61
CA GLU A 130 16.05 22.68 -8.74
C GLU A 130 16.27 23.10 -10.21
N SER A 131 16.26 22.13 -11.13
CA SER A 131 16.46 22.40 -12.57
C SER A 131 15.41 23.35 -13.15
N LEU A 132 14.15 23.26 -12.70
CA LEU A 132 13.11 24.19 -13.09
C LEU A 132 13.30 25.57 -12.47
N LYS A 133 13.65 25.65 -11.18
CA LYS A 133 13.95 26.93 -10.50
C LYS A 133 15.10 27.65 -11.21
N ASP A 134 16.18 26.95 -11.55
CA ASP A 134 17.32 27.54 -12.27
C ASP A 134 16.93 28.11 -13.63
N LYS A 135 16.16 27.35 -14.43
CA LYS A 135 15.71 27.81 -15.76
C LYS A 135 14.79 29.03 -15.71
N TYR A 136 13.99 29.16 -14.66
CA TYR A 136 13.03 30.25 -14.53
C TYR A 136 13.51 31.41 -13.66
N SER A 137 14.66 31.29 -13.01
CA SER A 137 15.22 32.30 -12.08
C SER A 137 15.40 33.66 -12.74
N GLU A 138 15.98 33.72 -13.95
CA GLU A 138 16.20 34.99 -14.67
C GLU A 138 14.88 35.67 -15.06
N VAL A 139 13.90 34.88 -15.52
CA VAL A 139 12.58 35.38 -15.89
C VAL A 139 11.83 35.89 -14.67
N ALA A 140 11.87 35.15 -13.58
CA ALA A 140 11.26 35.53 -12.31
C ALA A 140 11.86 36.83 -11.75
N GLN A 141 13.18 36.94 -11.73
CA GLN A 141 13.86 38.16 -11.29
C GLN A 141 13.52 39.39 -12.14
N SER A 142 13.51 39.23 -13.47
CA SER A 142 13.20 40.35 -14.39
C SER A 142 11.76 40.84 -14.27
N ARG A 143 10.84 39.98 -13.84
CA ARG A 143 9.41 40.29 -13.67
C ARG A 143 8.99 40.55 -12.24
N GLY A 144 9.87 40.36 -11.25
CA GLY A 144 9.53 40.48 -9.84
C GLY A 144 8.53 39.41 -9.37
N ILE A 145 8.57 38.19 -9.97
CA ILE A 145 7.63 37.10 -9.71
C ILE A 145 8.24 36.15 -8.66
N ASN A 146 7.44 35.76 -7.69
CA ASN A 146 7.76 34.64 -6.81
C ASN A 146 7.36 33.32 -7.51
N LEU A 147 8.36 32.47 -7.84
CA LEU A 147 8.12 31.19 -8.52
C LEU A 147 7.20 30.24 -7.74
N GLU A 148 7.22 30.29 -6.43
CA GLU A 148 6.39 29.43 -5.57
C GLU A 148 4.90 29.80 -5.61
N GLU A 149 4.57 31.01 -6.12
CA GLU A 149 3.21 31.52 -6.29
C GLU A 149 2.81 31.62 -7.78
N ASP A 150 3.76 31.40 -8.69
CA ASP A 150 3.52 31.49 -10.13
C ASP A 150 2.79 30.25 -10.67
N LYS A 151 1.59 30.50 -11.23
CA LYS A 151 0.72 29.40 -11.70
C LYS A 151 1.31 28.62 -12.87
N ASP A 152 2.03 29.31 -13.77
CA ASP A 152 2.59 28.67 -14.96
C ASP A 152 3.78 27.78 -14.56
N PHE A 153 4.62 28.26 -13.63
CA PHE A 153 5.69 27.47 -13.04
C PHE A 153 5.15 26.24 -12.31
N LEU A 154 4.13 26.42 -11.46
CA LEU A 154 3.52 25.31 -10.69
C LEU A 154 2.87 24.28 -11.63
N ASN A 155 2.19 24.70 -12.68
CA ASN A 155 1.62 23.78 -13.67
C ASN A 155 2.71 22.98 -14.39
N LEU A 156 3.77 23.63 -14.84
CA LEU A 156 4.89 22.96 -15.49
C LEU A 156 5.57 21.95 -14.56
N TYR A 157 5.80 22.32 -13.30
CA TYR A 157 6.33 21.41 -12.30
C TYR A 157 5.43 20.18 -12.11
N GLN A 158 4.11 20.38 -11.97
CA GLN A 158 3.15 19.29 -11.81
C GLN A 158 3.11 18.34 -13.01
N GLU A 159 3.18 18.86 -14.24
CA GLU A 159 3.23 18.04 -15.45
C GLU A 159 4.48 17.17 -15.51
N ASN A 160 5.65 17.76 -15.24
CA ASN A 160 6.92 17.02 -15.22
C ASN A 160 6.95 15.98 -14.06
N LEU A 161 6.46 16.36 -12.88
CA LEU A 161 6.34 15.47 -11.74
C LEU A 161 5.43 14.28 -12.03
N LYS A 162 4.31 14.50 -12.74
CA LYS A 162 3.39 13.44 -13.16
C LYS A 162 4.08 12.44 -14.10
N GLN A 163 4.86 12.92 -15.07
CA GLN A 163 5.61 12.05 -15.98
C GLN A 163 6.66 11.22 -15.22
N LEU A 164 7.43 11.88 -14.37
CA LEU A 164 8.43 11.22 -13.51
C LEU A 164 7.77 10.15 -12.64
N LYS A 165 6.69 10.50 -11.95
CA LYS A 165 5.92 9.58 -11.12
C LYS A 165 5.44 8.35 -11.90
N THR A 166 4.95 8.53 -13.12
CA THR A 166 4.48 7.42 -13.96
C THR A 166 5.61 6.42 -14.25
N GLN A 167 6.79 6.90 -14.63
CA GLN A 167 7.94 6.04 -14.93
C GLN A 167 8.38 5.22 -13.70
N TYR A 168 8.48 5.86 -12.54
CA TYR A 168 8.87 5.19 -11.32
C TYR A 168 7.79 4.25 -10.79
N GLN A 169 6.51 4.59 -10.98
CA GLN A 169 5.40 3.74 -10.59
C GLN A 169 5.38 2.41 -11.37
N GLU A 170 5.64 2.45 -12.69
CA GLU A 170 5.74 1.23 -13.49
C GLU A 170 6.86 0.30 -13.02
N ALA A 171 8.02 0.86 -12.66
CA ALA A 171 9.13 0.09 -12.11
C ALA A 171 8.80 -0.50 -10.72
N LEU A 172 8.16 0.29 -9.86
CA LEU A 172 7.69 -0.15 -8.55
C LEU A 172 6.68 -1.30 -8.68
N ASP A 173 5.72 -1.19 -9.59
CA ASP A 173 4.69 -2.21 -9.80
C ASP A 173 5.29 -3.53 -10.29
N LYS A 174 6.33 -3.49 -11.12
CA LYS A 174 7.11 -4.70 -11.50
C LYS A 174 7.80 -5.34 -10.29
N GLY A 175 8.39 -4.53 -9.40
CA GLY A 175 8.97 -5.00 -8.15
C GLY A 175 7.92 -5.67 -7.25
N LYS A 176 6.77 -5.03 -7.06
CA LYS A 176 5.63 -5.58 -6.28
C LYS A 176 5.10 -6.87 -6.89
N GLU A 177 5.00 -6.95 -8.21
CA GLU A 177 4.58 -8.18 -8.90
C GLU A 177 5.58 -9.33 -8.68
N SER A 178 6.87 -9.05 -8.67
CA SER A 178 7.89 -10.03 -8.36
C SER A 178 7.78 -10.54 -6.92
N LEU A 179 7.51 -9.66 -5.96
CA LEU A 179 7.22 -10.04 -4.57
C LEU A 179 5.96 -10.92 -4.49
N ARG A 180 4.87 -10.56 -5.20
CA ARG A 180 3.65 -11.36 -5.24
C ARG A 180 3.89 -12.79 -5.71
N LYS A 181 4.67 -12.96 -6.77
CA LYS A 181 5.02 -14.30 -7.30
C LYS A 181 5.73 -15.18 -6.28
N ILE A 182 6.50 -14.59 -5.37
CA ILE A 182 7.18 -15.35 -4.30
C ILE A 182 6.22 -15.61 -3.13
N LEU A 183 5.48 -14.59 -2.72
CA LEU A 183 4.66 -14.63 -1.52
C LEU A 183 3.39 -15.50 -1.64
N PHE A 184 2.85 -15.66 -2.85
CA PHE A 184 1.58 -16.35 -3.10
C PHE A 184 1.75 -17.66 -3.91
N LYS A 185 2.94 -18.24 -3.86
CA LYS A 185 3.22 -19.60 -4.37
C LYS A 185 2.58 -20.70 -3.52
#